data_775e999aac4498d2c4f431445178e649
#
_entry.id   775e999aac4498d2c4f431445178e649
#
_cell.length_a   1.000
_cell.length_b   1.000
_cell.length_c   1.000
_cell.angle_alpha   90.00
_cell.angle_beta   90.00
_cell.angle_gamma   90.00
#
_symmetry.space_group_name_H-M   'P 1'
#
loop_
_entity.id
_entity.type
_entity.pdbx_description
1 polymer ?
#
loop_
_entity_poly.entity_id
_entity_poly.type
_entity_poly.pdbx_seq_one_letter_code
_entity_poly.pdbx_strand_id
1 'polypeptide(L)'
;MTSPAHTETAAPTVPQSKVRRSRKAIHLSIGLLAVAGIAFATTACTPEAVAKDAIEQHWGSNAACAEKIAERESGLQPDAVNSRSGATGLFQLMPLHKTWIKSDLGYDFSEMKDPYKNAEAAALLSAKNYKAYGDGWAPWRLSGKAIRGGGCPA
;
A
#
# COMPACT_ATOMS: atom_id res chain seq x y z
N MET A 1 40.55 16.16 -32.36
CA MET A 1 39.14 16.27 -31.91
C MET A 1 38.40 15.12 -32.54
N THR A 2 38.33 14.02 -31.82
CA THR A 2 37.72 12.76 -32.27
C THR A 2 36.55 12.42 -31.35
N SER A 3 35.35 12.40 -31.95
CA SER A 3 34.08 12.06 -31.29
C SER A 3 33.99 10.53 -31.09
N PRO A 4 33.56 10.01 -29.91
CA PRO A 4 33.31 8.58 -29.75
C PRO A 4 31.90 8.20 -30.21
N ALA A 5 31.85 7.08 -30.93
CA ALA A 5 30.64 6.45 -31.49
C ALA A 5 29.74 5.89 -30.38
N HIS A 6 28.43 6.15 -30.48
CA HIS A 6 27.40 5.52 -29.68
C HIS A 6 27.17 4.09 -30.12
N THR A 7 27.41 3.12 -29.24
CA THR A 7 27.06 1.71 -29.44
C THR A 7 25.59 1.51 -29.05
N GLU A 8 24.76 1.28 -30.04
CA GLU A 8 23.34 0.95 -29.90
C GLU A 8 23.19 -0.50 -29.43
N THR A 9 22.74 -0.73 -28.21
CA THR A 9 22.48 -2.06 -27.67
C THR A 9 21.07 -2.50 -28.06
N ALA A 10 21.00 -3.53 -28.92
CA ALA A 10 19.75 -4.13 -29.39
C ALA A 10 18.98 -4.81 -28.24
N ALA A 11 17.66 -4.56 -28.21
CA ALA A 11 16.73 -5.18 -27.28
C ALA A 11 16.51 -6.69 -27.60
N PRO A 12 16.32 -7.55 -26.59
CA PRO A 12 16.07 -8.97 -26.79
C PRO A 12 14.68 -9.23 -27.35
N THR A 13 14.62 -9.97 -28.45
CA THR A 13 13.39 -10.43 -29.11
C THR A 13 12.75 -11.57 -28.33
N VAL A 14 11.50 -11.38 -27.90
CA VAL A 14 10.68 -12.40 -27.24
C VAL A 14 10.14 -13.40 -28.27
N PRO A 15 10.32 -14.72 -28.13
CA PRO A 15 9.78 -15.70 -29.06
C PRO A 15 8.26 -15.88 -28.88
N GLN A 16 7.51 -15.66 -29.95
CA GLN A 16 6.07 -15.92 -30.00
C GLN A 16 5.80 -17.42 -30.15
N SER A 17 5.20 -18.04 -29.13
CA SER A 17 4.75 -19.42 -29.19
C SER A 17 3.48 -19.55 -30.06
N LYS A 18 3.56 -20.32 -31.15
CA LYS A 18 2.41 -20.69 -32.00
C LYS A 18 1.45 -21.61 -31.26
N VAL A 19 0.29 -21.09 -30.89
CA VAL A 19 -0.83 -21.90 -30.37
C VAL A 19 -1.46 -22.71 -31.53
N ARG A 20 -1.24 -24.02 -31.51
CA ARG A 20 -1.77 -25.01 -32.46
C ARG A 20 -3.23 -25.29 -32.08
N ARG A 21 -4.19 -24.74 -32.86
CA ARG A 21 -5.63 -25.04 -32.71
C ARG A 21 -5.92 -26.47 -33.19
N SER A 22 -6.16 -27.38 -32.28
CA SER A 22 -6.73 -28.72 -32.59
C SER A 22 -8.26 -28.60 -32.66
N ARG A 23 -8.81 -28.81 -33.86
CA ARG A 23 -10.25 -28.94 -34.06
C ARG A 23 -10.65 -30.40 -33.79
N LYS A 24 -11.20 -30.69 -32.59
CA LYS A 24 -11.94 -31.93 -32.36
C LYS A 24 -13.44 -31.63 -32.39
N ALA A 25 -14.11 -32.28 -33.33
CA ALA A 25 -15.57 -32.27 -33.41
C ALA A 25 -16.17 -32.92 -32.16
N ILE A 26 -17.09 -32.24 -31.48
CA ILE A 26 -17.81 -32.76 -30.32
C ILE A 26 -19.27 -32.92 -30.75
N HIS A 27 -19.74 -34.16 -30.63
CA HIS A 27 -21.11 -34.59 -30.85
C HIS A 27 -22.07 -33.87 -29.89
N LEU A 28 -23.19 -33.42 -30.47
CA LEU A 28 -24.29 -32.78 -29.79
C LEU A 28 -25.06 -33.81 -28.95
N SER A 29 -24.90 -33.78 -27.65
CA SER A 29 -25.79 -34.47 -26.71
C SER A 29 -26.56 -33.42 -25.91
N ILE A 30 -27.86 -33.34 -26.15
CA ILE A 30 -28.78 -32.46 -25.41
C ILE A 30 -28.95 -33.05 -24.01
N GLY A 31 -28.17 -32.58 -23.08
CA GLY A 31 -28.31 -32.86 -21.66
C GLY A 31 -28.90 -31.63 -20.93
N LEU A 32 -29.96 -31.89 -20.19
CA LEU A 32 -30.70 -30.93 -19.33
C LEU A 32 -29.75 -30.15 -18.42
N LEU A 33 -29.51 -28.89 -18.73
CA LEU A 33 -28.65 -28.01 -17.94
C LEU A 33 -29.41 -27.54 -16.69
N ALA A 34 -29.10 -28.14 -15.54
CA ALA A 34 -29.33 -27.51 -14.25
C ALA A 34 -28.47 -26.26 -14.19
N VAL A 35 -29.10 -25.07 -14.21
CA VAL A 35 -28.43 -23.80 -14.02
C VAL A 35 -28.02 -23.73 -12.54
N ALA A 36 -26.84 -24.23 -12.21
CA ALA A 36 -26.20 -23.92 -10.95
C ALA A 36 -25.77 -22.43 -11.06
N GLY A 37 -26.53 -21.57 -10.37
CA GLY A 37 -26.17 -20.16 -10.24
C GLY A 37 -24.83 -20.04 -9.55
N ILE A 38 -23.77 -19.77 -10.31
CA ILE A 38 -22.48 -19.36 -9.76
C ILE A 38 -22.70 -17.95 -9.24
N ALA A 39 -22.96 -17.83 -7.93
CA ALA A 39 -22.90 -16.56 -7.25
C ALA A 39 -21.45 -16.11 -7.29
N PHE A 40 -21.13 -15.19 -8.20
CA PHE A 40 -19.89 -14.41 -8.12
C PHE A 40 -19.99 -13.58 -6.84
N ALA A 41 -19.38 -14.06 -5.76
CA ALA A 41 -19.12 -13.24 -4.61
C ALA A 41 -18.15 -12.15 -5.08
N THR A 42 -18.68 -10.97 -5.43
CA THR A 42 -17.88 -9.77 -5.58
C THR A 42 -17.32 -9.48 -4.18
N THR A 43 -16.06 -9.84 -3.97
CA THR A 43 -15.34 -9.45 -2.75
C THR A 43 -15.18 -7.93 -2.85
N ALA A 44 -16.14 -7.20 -2.31
CA ALA A 44 -16.01 -5.76 -2.15
C ALA A 44 -14.78 -5.53 -1.27
N CYS A 45 -13.79 -4.79 -1.76
CA CYS A 45 -12.63 -4.40 -0.96
C CYS A 45 -13.18 -3.59 0.24
N THR A 46 -13.10 -4.16 1.44
CA THR A 46 -13.46 -3.44 2.65
C THR A 46 -12.42 -2.33 2.90
N PRO A 47 -12.78 -1.23 3.56
CA PRO A 47 -11.82 -0.19 3.94
C PRO A 47 -10.60 -0.76 4.65
N GLU A 48 -10.80 -1.76 5.51
CA GLU A 48 -9.73 -2.48 6.21
C GLU A 48 -8.80 -3.24 5.24
N ALA A 49 -9.34 -3.94 4.24
CA ALA A 49 -8.54 -4.66 3.25
C ALA A 49 -7.69 -3.69 2.43
N VAL A 50 -8.26 -2.56 2.02
CA VAL A 50 -7.53 -1.50 1.30
C VAL A 50 -6.45 -0.88 2.19
N ALA A 51 -6.74 -0.68 3.49
CA ALA A 51 -5.77 -0.17 4.45
C ALA A 51 -4.56 -1.10 4.60
N LYS A 52 -4.81 -2.41 4.72
CA LYS A 52 -3.74 -3.42 4.83
C LYS A 52 -2.88 -3.49 3.57
N ASP A 53 -3.51 -3.45 2.40
CA ASP A 53 -2.80 -3.42 1.11
C ASP A 53 -1.89 -2.18 0.99
N ALA A 54 -2.40 -0.99 1.34
CA ALA A 54 -1.63 0.24 1.34
C ALA A 54 -0.43 0.18 2.33
N ILE A 55 -0.63 -0.41 3.50
CA ILE A 55 0.43 -0.60 4.49
C ILE A 55 1.49 -1.56 3.95
N GLU A 56 1.09 -2.71 3.40
CA GLU A 56 2.02 -3.69 2.84
C GLU A 56 2.87 -3.07 1.72
N GLN A 57 2.24 -2.30 0.82
CA GLN A 57 2.93 -1.64 -0.28
C GLN A 57 4.03 -0.66 0.18
N HIS A 58 3.79 0.12 1.22
CA HIS A 58 4.71 1.19 1.63
C HIS A 58 5.65 0.84 2.78
N TRP A 59 5.34 -0.22 3.55
CA TRP A 59 6.13 -0.57 4.73
C TRP A 59 6.93 -1.88 4.59
N GLY A 60 6.66 -2.70 3.57
CA GLY A 60 7.41 -3.92 3.27
C GLY A 60 7.58 -4.82 4.49
N SER A 61 8.81 -5.16 4.88
CA SER A 61 9.09 -6.01 6.04
C SER A 61 8.59 -5.44 7.38
N ASN A 62 8.30 -4.15 7.45
CA ASN A 62 7.76 -3.49 8.63
C ASN A 62 6.21 -3.43 8.65
N ALA A 63 5.53 -3.96 7.62
CA ALA A 63 4.08 -3.86 7.46
C ALA A 63 3.31 -4.37 8.68
N ALA A 64 3.70 -5.50 9.24
CA ALA A 64 3.04 -6.07 10.43
C ALA A 64 3.09 -5.15 11.67
N CYS A 65 4.16 -4.37 11.82
CA CYS A 65 4.27 -3.37 12.87
C CYS A 65 3.45 -2.12 12.57
N ALA A 66 3.50 -1.68 11.31
CA ALA A 66 2.74 -0.53 10.83
C ALA A 66 1.22 -0.78 10.93
N GLU A 67 0.75 -1.99 10.63
CA GLU A 67 -0.65 -2.39 10.78
C GLU A 67 -1.13 -2.25 12.23
N LYS A 68 -0.37 -2.74 13.20
CA LYS A 68 -0.69 -2.58 14.64
C LYS A 68 -0.77 -1.11 15.07
N ILE A 69 0.04 -0.25 14.46
CA ILE A 69 -0.03 1.20 14.71
C ILE A 69 -1.33 1.74 14.11
N ALA A 70 -1.61 1.48 12.82
CA ALA A 70 -2.79 1.96 12.15
C ALA A 70 -4.08 1.46 12.82
N GLU A 71 -4.10 0.21 13.28
CA GLU A 71 -5.21 -0.34 14.06
C GLU A 71 -5.45 0.46 15.34
N ARG A 72 -4.39 0.80 16.07
CA ARG A 72 -4.51 1.60 17.31
C ARG A 72 -4.88 3.05 17.03
N GLU A 73 -4.35 3.66 15.96
CA GLU A 73 -4.54 5.08 15.67
C GLU A 73 -5.92 5.38 15.05
N SER A 74 -6.40 4.50 14.17
CA SER A 74 -7.62 4.75 13.39
C SER A 74 -8.59 3.56 13.36
N GLY A 75 -8.24 2.40 13.92
CA GLY A 75 -8.99 1.17 13.68
C GLY A 75 -8.97 0.72 12.22
N LEU A 76 -7.85 0.99 11.51
CA LEU A 76 -7.70 0.75 10.07
C LEU A 76 -8.73 1.50 9.19
N GLN A 77 -9.26 2.64 9.69
CA GLN A 77 -10.18 3.48 8.94
C GLN A 77 -9.40 4.58 8.20
N PRO A 78 -9.39 4.57 6.84
CA PRO A 78 -8.58 5.52 6.06
C PRO A 78 -9.02 6.97 6.22
N ASP A 79 -10.31 7.21 6.40
CA ASP A 79 -10.92 8.53 6.47
C ASP A 79 -11.07 9.08 7.91
N ALA A 80 -10.52 8.37 8.90
CA ALA A 80 -10.57 8.77 10.29
C ALA A 80 -9.99 10.18 10.50
N VAL A 81 -10.71 11.03 11.22
CA VAL A 81 -10.27 12.39 11.59
C VAL A 81 -10.52 12.63 13.07
N ASN A 82 -9.48 12.98 13.79
CA ASN A 82 -9.62 13.41 15.17
C ASN A 82 -10.07 14.88 15.21
N SER A 83 -11.30 15.13 15.64
CA SER A 83 -11.91 16.47 15.63
C SER A 83 -11.21 17.49 16.52
N ARG A 84 -10.44 17.05 17.53
CA ARG A 84 -9.72 17.93 18.47
C ARG A 84 -8.35 18.34 17.93
N SER A 85 -7.60 17.37 17.38
CA SER A 85 -6.22 17.58 16.94
C SER A 85 -6.09 17.81 15.43
N GLY A 86 -7.10 17.41 14.64
CA GLY A 86 -7.04 17.38 13.19
C GLY A 86 -6.16 16.24 12.64
N ALA A 87 -5.72 15.30 13.48
CA ALA A 87 -5.01 14.12 13.02
C ALA A 87 -5.87 13.33 12.04
N THR A 88 -5.28 12.88 10.93
CA THR A 88 -6.04 12.37 9.77
C THR A 88 -5.46 11.06 9.26
N GLY A 89 -6.37 10.16 8.87
CA GLY A 89 -6.09 8.93 8.12
C GLY A 89 -5.58 7.77 8.98
N LEU A 90 -5.09 6.72 8.32
CA LEU A 90 -4.67 5.46 8.94
C LEU A 90 -3.71 5.64 10.11
N PHE A 91 -2.70 6.48 9.92
CA PHE A 91 -1.63 6.72 10.89
C PHE A 91 -1.83 7.98 11.72
N GLN A 92 -3.01 8.61 11.64
CA GLN A 92 -3.35 9.83 12.37
C GLN A 92 -2.27 10.91 12.25
N LEU A 93 -1.88 11.20 10.99
CA LEU A 93 -0.89 12.24 10.73
C LEU A 93 -1.40 13.60 11.15
N MET A 94 -0.55 14.37 11.85
CA MET A 94 -0.91 15.67 12.40
C MET A 94 -0.80 16.80 11.34
N PRO A 95 -1.66 17.85 11.39
CA PRO A 95 -1.59 18.98 10.47
C PRO A 95 -0.25 19.71 10.43
N LEU A 96 0.58 19.61 11.47
CA LEU A 96 1.94 20.16 11.50
C LEU A 96 2.85 19.56 10.42
N HIS A 97 2.49 18.39 9.89
CA HIS A 97 3.23 17.69 8.84
C HIS A 97 2.91 18.20 7.41
N LYS A 98 1.91 19.05 7.23
CA LYS A 98 1.42 19.50 5.91
C LYS A 98 2.52 20.06 5.01
N THR A 99 3.46 20.80 5.59
CA THR A 99 4.52 21.47 4.81
C THR A 99 5.45 20.48 4.14
N TRP A 100 5.99 19.52 4.90
CA TRP A 100 6.89 18.55 4.32
C TRP A 100 6.15 17.48 3.48
N ILE A 101 4.90 17.13 3.84
CA ILE A 101 4.06 16.26 3.00
C ILE A 101 3.92 16.89 1.61
N LYS A 102 3.64 18.20 1.54
CA LYS A 102 3.53 18.90 0.27
C LYS A 102 4.86 19.01 -0.47
N SER A 103 5.94 19.35 0.22
CA SER A 103 7.26 19.54 -0.42
C SER A 103 7.88 18.22 -0.89
N ASP A 104 7.74 17.13 -0.14
CA ASP A 104 8.47 15.89 -0.37
C ASP A 104 7.65 14.86 -1.18
N LEU A 105 6.31 14.88 -1.03
CA LEU A 105 5.40 13.95 -1.69
C LEU A 105 4.45 14.60 -2.70
N GLY A 106 4.34 15.92 -2.70
CA GLY A 106 3.42 16.65 -3.58
C GLY A 106 1.95 16.63 -3.14
N TYR A 107 1.61 15.99 -2.03
CA TYR A 107 0.24 15.83 -1.57
C TYR A 107 -0.25 17.00 -0.75
N ASP A 108 -1.52 17.36 -0.90
CA ASP A 108 -2.19 18.24 0.05
C ASP A 108 -2.60 17.44 1.30
N PHE A 109 -2.62 18.12 2.46
CA PHE A 109 -2.96 17.43 3.72
C PHE A 109 -4.39 16.84 3.72
N SER A 110 -5.31 17.41 2.96
CA SER A 110 -6.66 16.87 2.75
C SER A 110 -6.69 15.48 2.11
N GLU A 111 -5.62 15.14 1.39
CA GLU A 111 -5.46 13.83 0.74
C GLU A 111 -4.98 12.74 1.71
N MET A 112 -4.70 13.07 2.97
CA MET A 112 -4.31 12.08 3.99
C MET A 112 -5.47 11.16 4.42
N LYS A 113 -6.64 11.28 3.83
CA LYS A 113 -7.74 10.31 3.89
C LYS A 113 -7.60 9.18 2.87
N ASP A 114 -6.75 9.34 1.86
CA ASP A 114 -6.39 8.28 0.94
C ASP A 114 -5.45 7.30 1.65
N PRO A 115 -5.76 6.00 1.69
CA PRO A 115 -4.99 5.01 2.45
C PRO A 115 -3.54 4.89 1.96
N TYR A 116 -3.32 4.93 0.65
CA TYR A 116 -1.98 4.78 0.07
C TYR A 116 -1.11 6.01 0.35
N LYS A 117 -1.65 7.21 0.13
CA LYS A 117 -0.93 8.46 0.42
C LYS A 117 -0.62 8.62 1.91
N ASN A 118 -1.55 8.19 2.77
CA ASN A 118 -1.34 8.22 4.21
C ASN A 118 -0.27 7.23 4.65
N ALA A 119 -0.30 5.99 4.12
CA ALA A 119 0.71 4.97 4.42
C ALA A 119 2.10 5.38 3.92
N GLU A 120 2.19 5.98 2.72
CA GLU A 120 3.44 6.51 2.18
C GLU A 120 4.01 7.64 3.04
N ALA A 121 3.18 8.62 3.38
CA ALA A 121 3.60 9.73 4.23
C ALA A 121 4.04 9.26 5.62
N ALA A 122 3.35 8.28 6.21
CA ALA A 122 3.73 7.70 7.49
C ALA A 122 5.05 6.92 7.40
N ALA A 123 5.29 6.16 6.32
CA ALA A 123 6.55 5.46 6.09
C ALA A 123 7.72 6.46 5.94
N LEU A 124 7.51 7.55 5.21
CA LEU A 124 8.51 8.62 5.09
C LEU A 124 8.77 9.30 6.44
N LEU A 125 7.74 9.56 7.24
CA LEU A 125 7.89 10.12 8.60
C LEU A 125 8.73 9.18 9.47
N SER A 126 8.46 7.88 9.42
CA SER A 126 9.24 6.85 10.10
C SER A 126 10.71 6.89 9.68
N ALA A 127 10.99 6.90 8.39
CA ALA A 127 12.34 6.95 7.85
C ALA A 127 13.11 8.22 8.29
N LYS A 128 12.44 9.38 8.29
CA LYS A 128 13.01 10.64 8.79
C LYS A 128 13.36 10.55 10.28
N ASN A 129 12.49 9.99 11.09
CA ASN A 129 12.73 9.81 12.54
C ASN A 129 13.85 8.79 12.79
N TYR A 130 13.89 7.69 12.05
CA TYR A 130 14.97 6.72 12.15
C TYR A 130 16.33 7.37 11.82
N LYS A 131 16.40 8.13 10.76
CA LYS A 131 17.62 8.86 10.36
C LYS A 131 18.06 9.87 11.41
N ALA A 132 17.12 10.57 12.03
CA ALA A 132 17.43 11.63 13.00
C ALA A 132 17.76 11.12 14.40
N TYR A 133 17.08 10.05 14.84
CA TYR A 133 17.06 9.62 16.24
C TYR A 133 17.32 8.12 16.43
N GLY A 134 17.51 7.35 15.36
CA GLY A 134 17.65 5.89 15.42
C GLY A 134 16.34 5.15 15.71
N ASP A 135 15.20 5.84 15.65
CA ASP A 135 13.90 5.31 16.03
C ASP A 135 12.79 5.77 15.07
N GLY A 136 12.44 4.91 14.13
CA GLY A 136 11.39 5.17 13.14
C GLY A 136 9.97 5.19 13.74
N TRP A 137 9.77 4.59 14.91
CA TRP A 137 8.45 4.47 15.53
C TRP A 137 8.14 5.58 16.53
N ALA A 138 9.12 6.46 16.79
CA ALA A 138 8.98 7.54 17.76
C ALA A 138 7.71 8.38 17.62
N PRO A 139 7.22 8.73 16.41
CA PRO A 139 6.01 9.53 16.25
C PRO A 139 4.76 8.91 16.89
N TRP A 140 4.72 7.59 16.99
CA TRP A 140 3.56 6.84 17.51
C TRP A 140 3.77 6.24 18.89
N ARG A 141 4.87 6.56 19.57
CA ARG A 141 5.09 6.09 20.93
C ARG A 141 4.25 6.87 21.94
N LEU A 142 3.49 6.15 22.72
CA LEU A 142 2.79 6.72 23.88
C LEU A 142 3.78 6.90 25.03
N SER A 143 4.17 8.15 25.31
CA SER A 143 4.88 8.55 26.55
C SER A 143 6.01 7.61 26.97
N GLY A 144 6.99 7.34 26.11
CA GLY A 144 8.17 6.51 26.44
C GLY A 144 7.91 5.00 26.54
N LYS A 145 6.72 4.52 26.19
CA LYS A 145 6.42 3.09 26.15
C LYS A 145 6.64 2.55 24.74
N ALA A 146 7.41 1.45 24.65
CA ALA A 146 7.47 0.65 23.41
C ALA A 146 6.05 0.30 22.94
N ILE A 147 5.85 0.22 21.63
CA ILE A 147 4.57 -0.23 21.06
C ILE A 147 4.29 -1.61 21.65
N ARG A 148 3.25 -1.71 22.49
CA ARG A 148 2.90 -2.97 23.13
C ARG A 148 2.42 -3.95 22.07
N GLY A 149 3.11 -5.06 21.94
CA GLY A 149 2.72 -6.12 21.03
C GLY A 149 3.88 -6.80 20.31
N GLY A 150 5.05 -6.90 20.96
CA GLY A 150 6.12 -7.82 20.60
C GLY A 150 6.60 -7.74 19.14
N GLY A 151 7.87 -7.39 18.97
CA GLY A 151 8.57 -7.63 17.71
C GLY A 151 8.64 -6.48 16.71
N CYS A 152 8.14 -5.28 17.04
CA CYS A 152 8.51 -4.11 16.25
C CYS A 152 9.93 -3.69 16.61
N PRO A 153 10.85 -3.57 15.64
CA PRO A 153 12.22 -3.13 15.90
C PRO A 153 12.20 -1.74 16.55
N ALA A 154 13.19 -1.53 17.44
CA ALA A 154 13.40 -0.24 18.09
C ALA A 154 13.84 0.80 17.06
#